data_322938c506bbb6ad15e0baf3a7dcfc35
#
_entry.id   322938c506bbb6ad15e0baf3a7dcfc35
#
_cell.length_a   1.000
_cell.length_b   1.000
_cell.length_c   1.000
_cell.angle_alpha   90.00
_cell.angle_beta   90.00
_cell.angle_gamma   90.00
#
_symmetry.space_group_name_H-M   'P 1'
#
loop_
_entity.id
_entity.type
_entity.pdbx_description
1 polymer ?
#
loop_
_entity_poly.entity_id
_entity_poly.type
_entity_poly.pdbx_seq_one_letter_code
_entity_poly.pdbx_strand_id
1 'polypeptide(L)'
;MNPTLFNMDKRFHPLAGTLVCKDNFFEDTQSILTLANKQEYTGDNRWPGKRTINLLESTDPITKEFGIFFAKKIAREIFPGISRFVIHISFHKNDVYNDAESNEGWIHSDDVNLSGLVYLNQAEQNFNSGTSIFLKKGSQDFNKTDFPSRKEFNTSGVATEEYKKDLKNNHNNFEETIRVGNVFNRIVAYDAKSWHRPNDFRTTSGEPRTTLLFFIDQYKYDSPEV
;
A
#
# COMPACT_ATOMS: atom_id res chain seq x y z
N MET A 1 -33.28 10.54 28.73
CA MET A 1 -31.83 10.82 28.65
C MET A 1 -31.36 10.31 27.30
N ASN A 2 -31.00 11.21 26.37
CA ASN A 2 -30.44 10.81 25.09
C ASN A 2 -29.04 10.22 25.30
N PRO A 3 -28.74 9.03 24.78
CA PRO A 3 -27.38 8.55 24.83
C PRO A 3 -26.53 9.49 23.97
N THR A 4 -25.55 10.10 24.60
CA THR A 4 -24.52 10.88 23.93
C THR A 4 -23.83 9.94 22.95
N LEU A 5 -24.06 10.12 21.65
CA LEU A 5 -23.29 9.49 20.63
C LEU A 5 -21.81 9.89 20.87
N PHE A 6 -21.03 8.96 21.37
CA PHE A 6 -19.58 9.09 21.37
C PHE A 6 -19.19 9.35 19.91
N ASN A 7 -18.71 10.56 19.65
CA ASN A 7 -18.09 10.90 18.39
C ASN A 7 -16.78 10.08 18.33
N MET A 8 -16.89 8.84 17.84
CA MET A 8 -15.71 7.97 17.69
C MET A 8 -14.78 8.71 16.72
N ASP A 9 -13.64 9.12 17.23
CA ASP A 9 -12.56 9.68 16.44
C ASP A 9 -12.39 8.77 15.19
N LYS A 10 -12.43 9.36 14.00
CA LYS A 10 -12.34 8.64 12.71
C LYS A 10 -11.11 7.70 12.62
N ARG A 11 -10.20 7.78 13.59
CA ARG A 11 -9.03 6.93 13.73
C ARG A 11 -9.32 5.55 14.35
N PHE A 12 -10.49 5.35 14.96
CA PHE A 12 -10.83 4.07 15.59
C PHE A 12 -11.89 3.34 14.78
N HIS A 13 -11.49 2.25 14.16
CA HIS A 13 -12.37 1.31 13.47
C HIS A 13 -12.07 -0.12 13.98
N PRO A 14 -12.98 -1.11 13.79
CA PRO A 14 -12.83 -2.46 14.37
C PRO A 14 -11.52 -3.16 14.04
N LEU A 15 -10.88 -2.81 12.94
CA LEU A 15 -9.60 -3.37 12.49
C LEU A 15 -8.43 -2.38 12.69
N ALA A 16 -8.56 -1.39 13.57
CA ALA A 16 -7.49 -0.46 13.90
C ALA A 16 -6.27 -1.21 14.44
N GLY A 17 -5.07 -0.83 13.98
CA GLY A 17 -3.82 -1.46 14.36
C GLY A 17 -3.59 -2.86 13.78
N THR A 18 -4.48 -3.36 12.92
CA THR A 18 -4.31 -4.66 12.28
C THR A 18 -3.10 -4.66 11.35
N LEU A 19 -2.31 -5.74 11.41
CA LEU A 19 -1.30 -6.10 10.43
C LEU A 19 -1.42 -7.60 10.15
N VAL A 20 -1.64 -7.96 8.89
CA VAL A 20 -1.70 -9.35 8.42
C VAL A 20 -0.61 -9.56 7.39
N CYS A 21 0.12 -10.67 7.52
CA CYS A 21 1.11 -11.11 6.56
C CYS A 21 0.89 -12.59 6.25
N LYS A 22 0.72 -12.93 4.96
CA LYS A 22 0.49 -14.32 4.53
C LYS A 22 1.29 -14.61 3.26
N ASP A 23 2.10 -15.66 3.30
CA ASP A 23 2.83 -16.17 2.14
C ASP A 23 1.96 -17.05 1.26
N ASN A 24 2.38 -17.24 0.01
CA ASN A 24 1.70 -18.11 -0.97
C ASN A 24 0.21 -17.77 -1.09
N PHE A 25 -0.08 -16.47 -1.21
CA PHE A 25 -1.46 -15.98 -1.19
C PHE A 25 -2.28 -16.45 -2.39
N PHE A 26 -1.68 -16.50 -3.58
CA PHE A 26 -2.32 -17.02 -4.80
C PHE A 26 -1.77 -18.41 -5.14
N GLU A 27 -2.65 -19.27 -5.64
CA GLU A 27 -2.27 -20.59 -6.18
C GLU A 27 -1.71 -20.47 -7.59
N ASP A 28 -2.37 -19.70 -8.47
CA ASP A 28 -1.92 -19.44 -9.84
C ASP A 28 -1.33 -18.02 -9.97
N THR A 29 -0.04 -17.93 -9.69
CA THR A 29 0.70 -16.68 -9.81
C THR A 29 1.02 -16.32 -11.26
N GLN A 30 1.14 -17.31 -12.15
CA GLN A 30 1.53 -17.08 -13.54
C GLN A 30 0.43 -16.34 -14.31
N SER A 31 -0.83 -16.71 -14.11
CA SER A 31 -1.97 -15.99 -14.69
C SER A 31 -2.03 -14.54 -14.23
N ILE A 32 -1.71 -14.27 -12.96
CA ILE A 32 -1.71 -12.90 -12.41
C ILE A 32 -0.58 -12.06 -13.00
N LEU A 33 0.62 -12.62 -13.13
CA LEU A 33 1.75 -11.94 -13.78
C LEU A 33 1.44 -11.64 -15.25
N THR A 34 0.85 -12.60 -15.94
CA THR A 34 0.41 -12.42 -17.34
C THR A 34 -0.62 -11.30 -17.45
N LEU A 35 -1.59 -11.26 -16.52
CA LEU A 35 -2.59 -10.20 -16.46
C LEU A 35 -1.96 -8.84 -16.17
N ALA A 36 -1.07 -8.76 -15.17
CA ALA A 36 -0.37 -7.53 -14.80
C ALA A 36 0.46 -6.97 -15.99
N ASN A 37 1.12 -7.84 -16.76
CA ASN A 37 1.95 -7.42 -17.88
C ASN A 37 1.14 -6.95 -19.11
N LYS A 38 -0.13 -7.30 -19.19
CA LYS A 38 -1.04 -6.84 -20.28
C LYS A 38 -1.70 -5.49 -19.98
N GLN A 39 -1.60 -5.00 -18.75
CA GLN A 39 -2.27 -3.77 -18.35
C GLN A 39 -1.53 -2.52 -18.84
N GLU A 40 -2.30 -1.45 -19.05
CA GLU A 40 -1.75 -0.11 -19.23
C GLU A 40 -1.49 0.55 -17.87
N TYR A 41 -0.33 1.18 -17.74
CA TYR A 41 0.12 1.84 -16.54
C TYR A 41 0.27 3.34 -16.77
N THR A 42 -0.33 4.15 -15.91
CA THR A 42 -0.24 5.61 -15.94
C THR A 42 0.42 6.16 -14.70
N GLY A 43 1.29 7.17 -14.85
CA GLY A 43 1.89 7.89 -13.74
C GLY A 43 0.94 8.93 -13.15
N ASP A 44 1.21 9.31 -11.91
CA ASP A 44 0.50 10.39 -11.20
C ASP A 44 1.49 11.07 -10.24
N ASN A 45 1.34 12.38 -10.03
CA ASN A 45 2.24 13.13 -9.13
C ASN A 45 2.00 12.86 -7.63
N ARG A 46 1.00 12.06 -7.29
CA ARG A 46 0.64 11.70 -5.90
C ARG A 46 1.49 10.55 -5.34
N TRP A 47 2.03 9.70 -6.21
CA TRP A 47 2.84 8.54 -5.81
C TRP A 47 3.97 8.25 -6.81
N PRO A 48 5.06 7.63 -6.38
CA PRO A 48 6.14 7.21 -7.27
C PRO A 48 5.71 6.02 -8.13
N GLY A 49 6.15 6.00 -9.41
CA GLY A 49 5.84 4.94 -10.34
C GLY A 49 4.47 5.07 -11.01
N LYS A 50 3.96 3.95 -11.53
CA LYS A 50 2.78 3.91 -12.39
C LYS A 50 1.76 2.90 -11.88
N ARG A 51 0.48 3.22 -12.00
CA ARG A 51 -0.65 2.34 -11.62
C ARG A 51 -1.56 2.06 -12.80
N THR A 52 -2.24 0.93 -12.75
CA THR A 52 -3.40 0.68 -13.62
C THR A 52 -4.61 1.45 -13.11
N ILE A 53 -5.65 1.54 -13.93
CA ILE A 53 -6.98 1.91 -13.45
C ILE A 53 -7.43 0.92 -12.36
N ASN A 54 -8.50 1.26 -11.64
CA ASN A 54 -9.15 0.30 -10.74
C ASN A 54 -9.63 -0.92 -11.55
N LEU A 55 -9.15 -2.11 -11.18
CA LEU A 55 -9.47 -3.34 -11.92
C LEU A 55 -10.98 -3.63 -11.96
N LEU A 56 -11.72 -3.18 -10.95
CA LEU A 56 -13.19 -3.33 -10.91
C LEU A 56 -13.92 -2.44 -11.94
N GLU A 57 -13.24 -1.42 -12.45
CA GLU A 57 -13.75 -0.47 -13.47
C GLU A 57 -13.26 -0.81 -14.88
N SER A 58 -12.45 -1.88 -15.00
CA SER A 58 -11.93 -2.31 -16.30
C SER A 58 -13.05 -2.68 -17.26
N THR A 59 -12.88 -2.30 -18.53
CA THR A 59 -13.76 -2.74 -19.64
C THR A 59 -13.40 -4.14 -20.11
N ASP A 60 -12.19 -4.63 -19.82
CA ASP A 60 -11.80 -6.01 -20.09
C ASP A 60 -12.44 -6.95 -19.05
N PRO A 61 -13.30 -7.90 -19.49
CA PRO A 61 -14.00 -8.79 -18.56
C PRO A 61 -13.06 -9.63 -17.69
N ILE A 62 -11.93 -10.10 -18.23
CA ILE A 62 -10.97 -10.94 -17.50
C ILE A 62 -10.34 -10.15 -16.36
N THR A 63 -9.92 -8.91 -16.63
CA THR A 63 -9.36 -8.00 -15.62
C THR A 63 -10.38 -7.69 -14.53
N LYS A 64 -11.62 -7.42 -14.91
CA LYS A 64 -12.69 -7.13 -13.96
C LYS A 64 -13.05 -8.34 -13.09
N GLU A 65 -13.17 -9.52 -13.68
CA GLU A 65 -13.43 -10.78 -12.95
C GLU A 65 -12.30 -11.09 -11.95
N PHE A 66 -11.04 -10.86 -12.35
CA PHE A 66 -9.92 -10.98 -11.42
C PHE A 66 -10.04 -9.99 -10.26
N GLY A 67 -10.39 -8.73 -10.51
CA GLY A 67 -10.63 -7.73 -9.46
C GLY A 67 -11.70 -8.19 -8.47
N ILE A 68 -12.82 -8.72 -8.96
CA ILE A 68 -13.90 -9.26 -8.14
C ILE A 68 -13.43 -10.49 -7.32
N PHE A 69 -12.70 -11.41 -7.95
CA PHE A 69 -12.11 -12.57 -7.29
C PHE A 69 -11.17 -12.12 -6.15
N PHE A 70 -10.28 -11.18 -6.42
CA PHE A 70 -9.33 -10.67 -5.43
C PHE A 70 -10.05 -10.00 -4.26
N ALA A 71 -11.05 -9.15 -4.52
CA ALA A 71 -11.85 -8.51 -3.48
C ALA A 71 -12.52 -9.55 -2.54
N LYS A 72 -13.14 -10.59 -3.12
CA LYS A 72 -13.75 -11.69 -2.35
C LYS A 72 -12.71 -12.46 -1.54
N LYS A 73 -11.52 -12.70 -2.11
CA LYS A 73 -10.43 -13.41 -1.42
C LYS A 73 -9.89 -12.59 -0.23
N ILE A 74 -9.75 -11.28 -0.38
CA ILE A 74 -9.39 -10.36 0.72
C ILE A 74 -10.40 -10.46 1.86
N ALA A 75 -11.70 -10.34 1.57
CA ALA A 75 -12.74 -10.41 2.58
C ALA A 75 -12.78 -11.77 3.30
N ARG A 76 -12.56 -12.86 2.57
CA ARG A 76 -12.62 -14.22 3.13
C ARG A 76 -11.38 -14.60 3.94
N GLU A 77 -10.17 -14.24 3.47
CA GLU A 77 -8.92 -14.82 3.97
C GLU A 77 -8.08 -13.83 4.79
N ILE A 78 -8.27 -12.54 4.58
CA ILE A 78 -7.48 -11.49 5.24
C ILE A 78 -8.29 -10.76 6.29
N PHE A 79 -9.52 -10.40 5.97
CA PHE A 79 -10.42 -9.71 6.88
C PHE A 79 -11.75 -10.46 7.05
N PRO A 80 -11.75 -11.68 7.61
CA PRO A 80 -12.98 -12.41 7.87
C PRO A 80 -13.89 -11.59 8.80
N GLY A 81 -15.16 -11.47 8.45
CA GLY A 81 -16.14 -10.62 9.14
C GLY A 81 -16.45 -9.31 8.40
N ILE A 82 -15.71 -8.94 7.36
CA ILE A 82 -16.13 -7.86 6.48
C ILE A 82 -17.24 -8.34 5.56
N SER A 83 -18.44 -7.74 5.69
CA SER A 83 -19.62 -8.13 4.89
C SER A 83 -19.89 -7.20 3.71
N ARG A 84 -19.59 -5.93 3.85
CA ARG A 84 -19.73 -4.91 2.79
C ARG A 84 -18.53 -3.98 2.82
N PHE A 85 -18.01 -3.63 1.64
CA PHE A 85 -16.86 -2.74 1.55
C PHE A 85 -16.78 -2.07 0.19
N VAL A 86 -16.17 -0.89 0.18
CA VAL A 86 -15.75 -0.17 -1.02
C VAL A 86 -14.25 -0.35 -1.16
N ILE A 87 -13.82 -0.96 -2.25
CA ILE A 87 -12.41 -1.30 -2.49
C ILE A 87 -11.93 -0.76 -3.83
N HIS A 88 -10.72 -0.22 -3.83
CA HIS A 88 -9.95 0.09 -5.04
C HIS A 88 -8.82 -0.92 -5.18
N ILE A 89 -8.63 -1.49 -6.37
CA ILE A 89 -7.61 -2.49 -6.66
C ILE A 89 -6.84 -2.06 -7.91
N SER A 90 -5.52 -2.06 -7.85
CA SER A 90 -4.69 -1.71 -9.01
C SER A 90 -3.35 -2.44 -8.98
N PHE A 91 -2.81 -2.77 -10.15
CA PHE A 91 -1.39 -3.10 -10.26
C PHE A 91 -0.56 -1.83 -10.19
N HIS A 92 0.59 -1.92 -9.56
CA HIS A 92 1.52 -0.82 -9.40
C HIS A 92 2.95 -1.27 -9.74
N LYS A 93 3.65 -0.47 -10.53
CA LYS A 93 5.07 -0.62 -10.84
C LYS A 93 5.81 0.62 -10.34
N ASN A 94 6.73 0.42 -9.41
CA ASN A 94 7.60 1.49 -8.94
C ASN A 94 8.75 1.66 -9.95
N ASP A 95 9.08 2.90 -10.27
CA ASP A 95 10.31 3.18 -10.99
C ASP A 95 11.52 2.97 -10.06
N VAL A 96 12.66 2.61 -10.64
CA VAL A 96 13.94 2.50 -9.95
C VAL A 96 14.80 3.71 -10.33
N TYR A 97 15.32 4.38 -9.34
CA TYR A 97 16.13 5.58 -9.51
C TYR A 97 17.62 5.28 -9.30
N ASN A 98 18.49 6.01 -9.98
CA ASN A 98 19.95 5.83 -9.87
C ASN A 98 20.49 6.19 -8.49
N ASP A 99 19.87 7.16 -7.84
CA ASP A 99 20.22 7.58 -6.49
C ASP A 99 19.56 6.68 -5.45
N ALA A 100 20.35 6.17 -4.51
CA ALA A 100 19.89 5.23 -3.50
C ALA A 100 18.78 5.80 -2.62
N GLU A 101 18.91 7.05 -2.19
CA GLU A 101 17.96 7.73 -1.31
C GLU A 101 16.59 7.90 -1.99
N SER A 102 16.57 8.10 -3.30
CA SER A 102 15.35 8.27 -4.09
C SER A 102 14.51 7.00 -4.22
N ASN A 103 15.09 5.84 -3.89
CA ASN A 103 14.36 4.57 -3.89
C ASN A 103 13.66 4.29 -2.56
N GLU A 104 13.77 5.18 -1.58
CA GLU A 104 13.06 5.04 -0.32
C GLU A 104 11.70 5.75 -0.36
N GLY A 105 10.67 5.08 0.16
CA GLY A 105 9.33 5.66 0.25
C GLY A 105 9.20 6.70 1.37
N TRP A 106 8.30 7.65 1.21
CA TRP A 106 7.88 8.56 2.26
C TRP A 106 7.05 7.84 3.31
N ILE A 107 7.28 8.14 4.59
CA ILE A 107 6.43 7.65 5.68
C ILE A 107 5.16 8.49 5.67
N HIS A 108 4.01 7.83 5.54
CA HIS A 108 2.69 8.44 5.44
C HIS A 108 1.62 7.53 6.06
N SER A 109 0.44 8.07 6.24
CA SER A 109 -0.80 7.31 6.46
C SER A 109 -1.76 7.61 5.32
N ASP A 110 -2.64 6.66 5.00
CA ASP A 110 -3.63 6.83 3.96
C ASP A 110 -4.96 7.37 4.52
N ASP A 111 -5.77 8.01 3.68
CA ASP A 111 -7.10 8.49 4.06
C ASP A 111 -8.19 7.40 4.01
N VAL A 112 -7.82 6.18 3.69
CA VAL A 112 -8.70 4.99 3.73
C VAL A 112 -8.56 4.24 5.05
N ASN A 113 -9.41 3.24 5.29
CA ASN A 113 -9.39 2.46 6.54
C ASN A 113 -8.38 1.32 6.52
N LEU A 114 -8.33 0.55 5.44
CA LEU A 114 -7.41 -0.58 5.30
C LEU A 114 -6.68 -0.49 3.97
N SER A 115 -5.41 -0.84 3.98
CA SER A 115 -4.57 -0.93 2.79
C SER A 115 -3.79 -2.23 2.78
N GLY A 116 -3.31 -2.59 1.61
CA GLY A 116 -2.38 -3.70 1.51
C GLY A 116 -1.91 -3.93 0.08
N LEU A 117 -1.04 -4.90 -0.03
CA LEU A 117 -0.45 -5.25 -1.31
C LEU A 117 -0.03 -6.73 -1.36
N VAL A 118 0.04 -7.26 -2.59
CA VAL A 118 0.73 -8.52 -2.88
C VAL A 118 1.98 -8.23 -3.69
N TYR A 119 3.13 -8.76 -3.26
CA TYR A 119 4.39 -8.65 -4.01
C TYR A 119 4.40 -9.62 -5.19
N LEU A 120 4.75 -9.12 -6.38
CA LEU A 120 4.65 -9.86 -7.63
C LEU A 120 5.99 -10.03 -8.38
N ASN A 121 7.13 -9.61 -7.83
CA ASN A 121 8.43 -9.86 -8.42
C ASN A 121 8.86 -11.30 -8.14
N GLN A 122 9.00 -12.12 -9.18
CA GLN A 122 9.42 -13.52 -9.07
C GLN A 122 10.83 -13.62 -8.48
N ALA A 123 11.06 -14.67 -7.69
CA ALA A 123 12.33 -14.94 -6.99
C ALA A 123 12.80 -13.84 -6.02
N GLU A 124 11.99 -12.79 -5.80
CA GLU A 124 12.33 -11.74 -4.85
C GLU A 124 12.15 -12.24 -3.41
N GLN A 125 13.23 -12.14 -2.63
CA GLN A 125 13.24 -12.35 -1.19
C GLN A 125 14.13 -11.29 -0.56
N ASN A 126 13.64 -10.05 -0.48
CA ASN A 126 14.42 -8.91 -0.01
C ASN A 126 13.72 -8.20 1.14
N PHE A 127 14.27 -8.32 2.34
CA PHE A 127 13.74 -7.65 3.53
C PHE A 127 13.88 -6.11 3.47
N ASN A 128 14.80 -5.61 2.64
CA ASN A 128 15.01 -4.18 2.50
C ASN A 128 14.07 -3.51 1.48
N SER A 129 13.39 -4.27 0.62
CA SER A 129 12.48 -3.73 -0.38
C SER A 129 10.98 -3.92 -0.06
N GLY A 130 10.67 -4.27 1.16
CA GLY A 130 9.31 -4.54 1.61
C GLY A 130 8.50 -3.32 2.03
N THR A 131 7.70 -3.50 3.07
CA THR A 131 6.86 -2.46 3.68
C THR A 131 7.14 -2.40 5.18
N SER A 132 7.30 -1.20 5.73
CA SER A 132 7.48 -1.01 7.16
C SER A 132 6.36 -0.19 7.76
N ILE A 133 6.09 -0.47 9.04
CA ILE A 133 5.16 0.26 9.91
C ILE A 133 5.99 1.03 10.94
N PHE A 134 5.53 2.22 11.27
CA PHE A 134 6.26 3.17 12.10
C PHE A 134 5.41 3.72 13.23
N LEU A 135 6.09 4.12 14.30
CA LEU A 135 5.56 4.99 15.33
C LEU A 135 6.12 6.41 15.15
N LYS A 136 5.27 7.40 15.36
CA LYS A 136 5.68 8.80 15.36
C LYS A 136 6.44 9.13 16.63
N LYS A 137 7.60 9.79 16.50
CA LYS A 137 8.39 10.29 17.63
C LYS A 137 7.82 11.61 18.15
N GLY A 138 7.56 11.67 19.45
CA GLY A 138 7.15 12.91 20.12
C GLY A 138 5.74 13.40 19.78
N SER A 139 5.38 14.55 20.37
CA SER A 139 4.06 15.17 20.26
C SER A 139 3.97 16.25 19.19
N GLN A 140 5.01 16.48 18.38
CA GLN A 140 4.96 17.50 17.34
C GLN A 140 3.92 17.13 16.28
N ASP A 141 3.05 18.08 15.94
CA ASP A 141 2.08 17.96 14.86
C ASP A 141 2.77 17.93 13.50
N PHE A 142 3.39 16.80 13.19
CA PHE A 142 3.91 16.54 11.85
C PHE A 142 2.77 15.95 11.00
N ASN A 143 1.83 16.79 10.63
CA ASN A 143 0.72 16.42 9.76
C ASN A 143 1.02 16.69 8.27
N LYS A 144 2.24 17.14 7.97
CA LYS A 144 2.60 17.54 6.61
C LYS A 144 3.09 16.34 5.82
N THR A 145 2.19 15.70 5.09
CA THR A 145 2.54 14.69 4.07
C THR A 145 2.63 15.31 2.66
N ASP A 146 2.23 16.55 2.53
CA ASP A 146 2.15 17.27 1.26
C ASP A 146 3.34 18.23 1.10
N PHE A 147 4.45 17.69 0.59
CA PHE A 147 5.64 18.46 0.27
C PHE A 147 5.67 18.77 -1.24
N PRO A 148 5.85 20.03 -1.65
CA PRO A 148 6.01 20.39 -3.06
C PRO A 148 7.14 19.59 -3.72
N SER A 149 8.28 19.41 -3.05
CA SER A 149 9.42 18.63 -3.51
C SER A 149 9.06 17.16 -3.81
N ARG A 150 8.16 16.56 -3.03
CA ARG A 150 7.66 15.20 -3.28
C ARG A 150 6.81 15.13 -4.56
N LYS A 151 5.93 16.11 -4.80
CA LYS A 151 5.12 16.16 -6.03
C LYS A 151 5.97 16.34 -7.26
N GLU A 152 6.96 17.22 -7.17
CA GLU A 152 7.93 17.46 -8.24
C GLU A 152 8.72 16.19 -8.56
N PHE A 153 9.24 15.51 -7.54
CA PHE A 153 9.93 14.23 -7.69
C PHE A 153 9.04 13.16 -8.35
N ASN A 154 7.80 12.99 -7.89
CA ASN A 154 6.88 12.01 -8.48
C ASN A 154 6.55 12.29 -9.95
N THR A 155 6.68 13.54 -10.38
CA THR A 155 6.42 13.96 -11.77
C THR A 155 7.68 13.83 -12.64
N SER A 156 8.83 14.27 -12.13
CA SER A 156 10.07 14.39 -12.91
C SER A 156 10.99 13.18 -12.79
N GLY A 157 10.89 12.43 -11.69
CA GLY A 157 11.83 11.37 -11.32
C GLY A 157 13.20 11.90 -10.86
N VAL A 158 13.35 13.23 -10.68
CA VAL A 158 14.61 13.86 -10.31
C VAL A 158 14.62 14.26 -8.84
N ALA A 159 15.49 13.64 -8.05
CA ALA A 159 15.68 13.97 -6.65
C ALA A 159 16.55 15.22 -6.50
N THR A 160 15.92 16.35 -6.21
CA THR A 160 16.62 17.58 -5.85
C THR A 160 17.17 17.49 -4.43
N GLU A 161 18.12 18.37 -4.08
CA GLU A 161 18.64 18.46 -2.70
C GLU A 161 17.51 18.83 -1.70
N GLU A 162 16.53 19.61 -2.12
CA GLU A 162 15.35 19.91 -1.32
C GLU A 162 14.51 18.66 -1.05
N TYR A 163 14.26 17.84 -2.08
CA TYR A 163 13.58 16.57 -1.93
C TYR A 163 14.28 15.65 -0.92
N LYS A 164 15.60 15.47 -1.05
CA LYS A 164 16.39 14.62 -0.15
C LYS A 164 16.34 15.13 1.29
N LYS A 165 16.46 16.44 1.49
CA LYS A 165 16.33 17.07 2.81
C LYS A 165 14.94 16.82 3.41
N ASP A 166 13.90 17.00 2.65
CA ASP A 166 12.51 16.79 3.09
C ASP A 166 12.24 15.33 3.40
N LEU A 167 12.73 14.39 2.57
CA LEU A 167 12.63 12.95 2.80
C LEU A 167 13.33 12.55 4.10
N LYS A 168 14.54 13.03 4.33
CA LYS A 168 15.28 12.79 5.56
C LYS A 168 14.56 13.36 6.78
N ASN A 169 14.00 14.55 6.66
CA ASN A 169 13.20 15.17 7.73
C ASN A 169 11.94 14.33 8.01
N ASN A 170 11.27 13.83 6.96
CA ASN A 170 10.15 12.90 7.14
C ASN A 170 10.59 11.68 7.95
N HIS A 171 11.64 10.98 7.55
CA HIS A 171 12.10 9.77 8.21
C HIS A 171 12.52 9.99 9.66
N ASN A 172 13.15 11.12 9.98
CA ASN A 172 13.63 11.43 11.33
C ASN A 172 12.52 11.57 12.38
N ASN A 173 11.28 11.84 11.94
CA ASN A 173 10.12 11.98 12.82
C ASN A 173 9.50 10.65 13.24
N PHE A 174 10.02 9.54 12.75
CA PHE A 174 9.42 8.24 12.96
C PHE A 174 10.44 7.20 13.42
N GLU A 175 9.95 6.18 14.10
CA GLU A 175 10.70 5.00 14.51
C GLU A 175 10.08 3.76 13.85
N GLU A 176 10.89 2.97 13.15
CA GLU A 176 10.44 1.72 12.54
C GLU A 176 10.14 0.69 13.62
N THR A 177 8.94 0.11 13.60
CA THR A 177 8.50 -0.89 14.57
C THR A 177 8.37 -2.27 13.97
N ILE A 178 7.90 -2.35 12.73
CA ILE A 178 7.72 -3.63 12.03
C ILE A 178 8.23 -3.48 10.62
N ARG A 179 8.99 -4.47 10.16
CA ARG A 179 9.43 -4.57 8.76
C ARG A 179 8.97 -5.89 8.17
N VAL A 180 8.22 -5.81 7.09
CA VAL A 180 7.79 -6.98 6.30
C VAL A 180 8.58 -7.01 5.00
N GLY A 181 9.30 -8.10 4.76
CA GLY A 181 10.11 -8.27 3.56
C GLY A 181 9.26 -8.46 2.30
N ASN A 182 9.78 -7.99 1.16
CA ASN A 182 9.26 -8.31 -0.16
C ASN A 182 9.59 -9.78 -0.47
N VAL A 183 8.58 -10.62 -0.40
CA VAL A 183 8.64 -12.02 -0.80
C VAL A 183 7.59 -12.26 -1.86
N PHE A 184 7.98 -12.87 -2.97
CA PHE A 184 7.05 -13.18 -4.05
C PHE A 184 5.79 -13.87 -3.55
N ASN A 185 4.62 -13.41 -4.00
CA ASN A 185 3.31 -13.93 -3.63
C ASN A 185 2.97 -13.82 -2.13
N ARG A 186 3.62 -12.89 -1.41
CA ARG A 186 3.24 -12.51 -0.05
C ARG A 186 2.23 -11.37 -0.11
N ILE A 187 1.12 -11.52 0.62
CA ILE A 187 0.23 -10.40 0.91
C ILE A 187 0.60 -9.76 2.25
N VAL A 188 0.57 -8.44 2.27
CA VAL A 188 0.64 -7.63 3.48
C VAL A 188 -0.58 -6.73 3.50
N ALA A 189 -1.34 -6.76 4.59
CA ALA A 189 -2.54 -5.95 4.76
C ALA A 189 -2.51 -5.30 6.15
N TYR A 190 -2.88 -4.04 6.24
CA TYR A 190 -2.73 -3.27 7.48
C TYR A 190 -3.79 -2.17 7.61
N ASP A 191 -3.94 -1.69 8.85
CA ASP A 191 -4.63 -0.44 9.15
C ASP A 191 -3.94 0.71 8.41
N ALA A 192 -4.63 1.29 7.43
CA ALA A 192 -4.10 2.35 6.58
C ALA A 192 -3.83 3.65 7.33
N LYS A 193 -4.40 3.83 8.53
CA LYS A 193 -4.12 4.97 9.42
C LYS A 193 -2.80 4.83 10.17
N SER A 194 -2.22 3.62 10.22
CA SER A 194 -0.86 3.40 10.71
C SER A 194 0.15 4.06 9.79
N TRP A 195 1.18 4.68 10.38
CA TRP A 195 2.28 5.24 9.60
C TRP A 195 3.06 4.12 8.92
N HIS A 196 3.20 4.21 7.60
CA HIS A 196 3.85 3.17 6.82
C HIS A 196 4.59 3.76 5.61
N ARG A 197 5.49 2.96 5.05
CA ARG A 197 6.14 3.26 3.77
C ARG A 197 6.54 1.97 3.04
N PRO A 198 6.64 2.01 1.70
CA PRO A 198 7.49 1.07 0.98
C PRO A 198 8.96 1.39 1.31
N ASN A 199 9.77 0.37 1.58
CA ASN A 199 11.16 0.59 1.98
C ASN A 199 12.04 0.98 0.79
N ASP A 200 12.50 0.02 0.02
CA ASP A 200 13.32 0.25 -1.17
C ASP A 200 12.56 -0.20 -2.43
N PHE A 201 12.57 0.61 -3.49
CA PHE A 201 11.93 0.28 -4.76
C PHE A 201 12.79 -0.62 -5.64
N ARG A 202 14.06 -0.81 -5.30
CA ARG A 202 14.97 -1.69 -6.05
C ARG A 202 14.65 -3.14 -5.77
N THR A 203 14.55 -3.91 -6.85
CA THR A 203 14.47 -5.37 -6.78
C THR A 203 15.85 -5.98 -6.95
N THR A 204 16.00 -7.22 -6.51
CA THR A 204 17.26 -7.96 -6.67
C THR A 204 17.62 -8.19 -8.15
N SER A 205 16.61 -8.33 -9.00
CA SER A 205 16.79 -8.50 -10.45
C SER A 205 17.02 -7.19 -11.21
N GLY A 206 16.88 -6.02 -10.57
CA GLY A 206 16.91 -4.72 -11.23
C GLY A 206 15.63 -4.36 -11.99
N GLU A 207 14.60 -5.21 -11.95
CA GLU A 207 13.29 -4.92 -12.53
C GLU A 207 12.50 -3.96 -11.65
N PRO A 208 11.53 -3.21 -12.21
CA PRO A 208 10.60 -2.42 -11.43
C PRO A 208 9.88 -3.26 -10.37
N ARG A 209 9.81 -2.78 -9.14
CA ARG A 209 9.00 -3.42 -8.10
C ARG A 209 7.54 -3.42 -8.53
N THR A 210 6.98 -4.60 -8.70
CA THR A 210 5.59 -4.81 -9.12
C THR A 210 4.76 -5.32 -7.95
N THR A 211 3.61 -4.71 -7.72
CA THR A 211 2.68 -5.09 -6.65
C THR A 211 1.24 -5.02 -7.14
N LEU A 212 0.37 -5.81 -6.51
CA LEU A 212 -1.08 -5.66 -6.61
C LEU A 212 -1.55 -4.97 -5.33
N LEU A 213 -1.96 -3.70 -5.45
CA LEU A 213 -2.42 -2.86 -4.35
C LEU A 213 -3.92 -3.01 -4.14
N PHE A 214 -4.36 -2.82 -2.90
CA PHE A 214 -5.76 -2.57 -2.59
C PHE A 214 -5.92 -1.54 -1.48
N PHE A 215 -7.02 -0.80 -1.53
CA PHE A 215 -7.43 0.21 -0.56
C PHE A 215 -8.91 0.00 -0.25
N ILE A 216 -9.27 -0.14 1.03
CA ILE A 216 -10.66 -0.26 1.48
C ILE A 216 -11.01 1.03 2.22
N ASP A 217 -11.87 1.84 1.58
CA ASP A 217 -12.32 3.14 2.11
C ASP A 217 -13.38 2.97 3.19
N GLN A 218 -14.41 2.17 2.89
CA GLN A 218 -15.53 1.92 3.77
C GLN A 218 -15.78 0.42 3.89
N TYR A 219 -16.15 -0.02 5.08
CA TYR A 219 -16.56 -1.39 5.29
C TYR A 219 -17.55 -1.51 6.46
N LYS A 220 -18.38 -2.58 6.41
CA LYS A 220 -19.16 -3.06 7.53
C LYS A 220 -18.46 -4.30 8.09
N TYR A 221 -18.25 -4.31 9.38
CA TYR A 221 -17.68 -5.45 10.08
C TYR A 221 -18.78 -6.09 10.93
N ASP A 222 -19.10 -7.32 10.64
CA ASP A 222 -20.03 -8.11 11.43
C ASP A 222 -19.17 -8.93 12.42
N SER A 223 -19.11 -8.49 13.69
CA SER A 223 -18.47 -9.29 14.73
C SER A 223 -19.09 -10.69 14.73
N PRO A 224 -18.29 -11.77 14.79
CA PRO A 224 -18.85 -13.08 15.03
C PRO A 224 -19.68 -13.00 16.31
N GLU A 225 -20.92 -13.47 16.26
CA GLU A 225 -21.72 -13.65 17.47
C GLU A 225 -20.92 -14.57 18.39
N VAL A 226 -20.60 -14.08 19.58
CA VAL A 226 -19.88 -14.80 20.62
C VAL A 226 -20.86 -15.78 21.29
#